data_72b3384589ccc2369bc67e8c568b6c05
#
_entry.id   72b3384589ccc2369bc67e8c568b6c05
#
_cell.length_a   1.000
_cell.length_b   1.000
_cell.length_c   1.000
_cell.angle_alpha   90.00
_cell.angle_beta   90.00
_cell.angle_gamma   90.00
#
_symmetry.space_group_name_H-M   'P 1'
#
loop_
_entity.id
_entity.type
_entity.pdbx_description
1 polymer ?
#
loop_
_entity_poly.entity_id
_entity_poly.type
_entity_poly.pdbx_seq_one_letter_code
_entity_poly.pdbx_strand_id
1 'polypeptide(L)'
;MENKIDFLVEWAVWGHLNSKYDLELILLKGHLLVEIILGSVLKQSKISDSDNYSFHRKIIALEQTTVNNQDNKKLIIKYLKSINRIRNKIAHDFHFDINNGEFEKWASDILNNLRGTKYTKYTSRTKLVHSFSILSKNILELMDQT
;
A
#
# COMPACT_ATOMS: atom_id res chain seq x y z
N MET A 1 19.06 1.96 -9.76
CA MET A 1 18.34 1.69 -11.00
C MET A 1 17.00 1.05 -10.68
N GLU A 2 15.94 1.58 -11.24
CA GLU A 2 14.61 1.07 -10.97
C GLU A 2 14.38 -0.25 -11.70
N ASN A 3 13.83 -1.23 -11.00
CA ASN A 3 13.50 -2.52 -11.58
C ASN A 3 12.31 -2.34 -12.55
N LYS A 4 12.39 -2.94 -13.74
CA LYS A 4 11.33 -2.91 -14.74
C LYS A 4 10.00 -3.44 -14.20
N ILE A 5 10.05 -4.47 -13.34
CA ILE A 5 8.86 -5.04 -12.72
C ILE A 5 8.21 -4.02 -11.78
N ASP A 6 9.00 -3.29 -11.00
CA ASP A 6 8.50 -2.26 -10.08
C ASP A 6 7.79 -1.14 -10.84
N PHE A 7 8.37 -0.70 -11.97
CA PHE A 7 7.76 0.30 -12.83
C PHE A 7 6.42 -0.18 -13.38
N LEU A 8 6.36 -1.43 -13.86
CA LEU A 8 5.13 -2.00 -14.41
C LEU A 8 4.04 -2.13 -13.34
N VAL A 9 4.41 -2.53 -12.13
CA VAL A 9 3.45 -2.63 -11.02
C VAL A 9 2.94 -1.26 -10.62
N GLU A 10 3.80 -0.27 -10.49
CA GLU A 10 3.40 1.09 -10.17
C GLU A 10 2.43 1.64 -11.23
N TRP A 11 2.75 1.44 -12.50
CA TRP A 11 1.90 1.86 -13.61
C TRP A 11 0.55 1.15 -13.60
N ALA A 12 0.54 -0.16 -13.33
CA ALA A 12 -0.69 -0.95 -13.29
C ALA A 12 -1.60 -0.52 -12.13
N VAL A 13 -1.03 -0.29 -10.94
CA VAL A 13 -1.78 0.22 -9.79
C VAL A 13 -2.37 1.58 -10.12
N TRP A 14 -1.58 2.49 -10.65
CA TRP A 14 -2.03 3.82 -11.04
C TRP A 14 -3.16 3.75 -12.06
N GLY A 15 -2.97 2.99 -13.15
CA GLY A 15 -3.96 2.89 -14.22
C GLY A 15 -5.28 2.29 -13.73
N HIS A 16 -5.20 1.26 -12.88
CA HIS A 16 -6.39 0.62 -12.34
C HIS A 16 -7.18 1.56 -11.41
N LEU A 17 -6.50 2.18 -10.45
CA LEU A 17 -7.15 3.03 -9.46
C LEU A 17 -7.57 4.37 -10.04
N ASN A 18 -6.81 4.93 -10.99
CA ASN A 18 -7.09 6.23 -11.59
C ASN A 18 -8.42 6.24 -12.38
N SER A 19 -8.94 5.10 -12.77
CA SER A 19 -10.23 5.01 -13.45
C SER A 19 -11.43 5.11 -12.51
N LYS A 20 -11.19 5.12 -11.18
CA LYS A 20 -12.26 5.10 -10.18
C LYS A 20 -12.50 6.49 -9.60
N TYR A 21 -13.79 6.85 -9.48
CA TYR A 21 -14.20 8.15 -8.92
C TYR A 21 -14.62 8.06 -7.47
N ASP A 22 -15.08 6.88 -7.00
CA ASP A 22 -15.55 6.68 -5.64
C ASP A 22 -14.35 6.43 -4.72
N LEU A 23 -14.19 7.26 -3.69
CA LEU A 23 -13.08 7.15 -2.74
C LEU A 23 -13.11 5.84 -1.96
N GLU A 24 -14.28 5.33 -1.63
CA GLU A 24 -14.40 4.03 -0.98
C GLU A 24 -13.92 2.92 -1.90
N LEU A 25 -14.26 2.98 -3.18
CA LEU A 25 -13.82 1.99 -4.14
C LEU A 25 -12.32 2.06 -4.37
N ILE A 26 -11.74 3.26 -4.41
CA ILE A 26 -10.28 3.44 -4.49
C ILE A 26 -9.63 2.76 -3.29
N LEU A 27 -10.15 2.99 -2.10
CA LEU A 27 -9.60 2.39 -0.89
C LEU A 27 -9.71 0.85 -0.93
N LEU A 28 -10.87 0.31 -1.27
CA LEU A 28 -11.09 -1.13 -1.29
C LEU A 28 -10.22 -1.82 -2.33
N LYS A 29 -10.14 -1.27 -3.54
CA LYS A 29 -9.31 -1.84 -4.61
C LYS A 29 -7.83 -1.65 -4.35
N GLY A 30 -7.44 -0.50 -3.81
CA GLY A 30 -6.06 -0.24 -3.43
C GLY A 30 -5.60 -1.17 -2.31
N HIS A 31 -6.43 -1.38 -1.31
CA HIS A 31 -6.15 -2.33 -0.23
C HIS A 31 -5.95 -3.75 -0.77
N LEU A 32 -6.81 -4.18 -1.69
CA LEU A 32 -6.71 -5.50 -2.31
C LEU A 32 -5.41 -5.67 -3.10
N LEU A 33 -5.03 -4.65 -3.88
CA LEU A 33 -3.79 -4.69 -4.64
C LEU A 33 -2.57 -4.75 -3.73
N VAL A 34 -2.55 -3.96 -2.67
CA VAL A 34 -1.47 -3.98 -1.68
C VAL A 34 -1.38 -5.34 -1.00
N GLU A 35 -2.52 -5.94 -0.69
CA GLU A 35 -2.56 -7.28 -0.10
C GLU A 35 -1.92 -8.32 -1.02
N ILE A 36 -2.22 -8.26 -2.32
CA ILE A 36 -1.63 -9.18 -3.31
C ILE A 36 -0.12 -8.99 -3.40
N ILE A 37 0.33 -7.74 -3.45
CA ILE A 37 1.75 -7.40 -3.54
C ILE A 37 2.49 -7.87 -2.28
N LEU A 38 1.92 -7.62 -1.10
CA LEU A 38 2.49 -8.08 0.16
C LEU A 38 2.60 -9.61 0.19
N GLY A 39 1.57 -10.32 -0.29
CA GLY A 39 1.61 -11.77 -0.41
C GLY A 39 2.75 -12.25 -1.30
N SER A 40 3.01 -11.56 -2.41
CA SER A 40 4.12 -11.90 -3.31
C SER A 40 5.48 -11.72 -2.63
N VAL A 41 5.65 -10.65 -1.87
CA VAL A 41 6.89 -10.40 -1.10
C VAL A 41 7.11 -11.48 -0.05
N LEU A 42 6.06 -11.88 0.65
CA LEU A 42 6.15 -12.94 1.67
C LEU A 42 6.53 -14.28 1.05
N LYS A 43 6.02 -14.59 -0.14
CA LYS A 43 6.43 -15.80 -0.86
C LYS A 43 7.90 -15.78 -1.23
N GLN A 44 8.42 -14.65 -1.65
CA GLN A 44 9.85 -14.49 -1.92
C GLN A 44 10.68 -14.70 -0.67
N SER A 45 10.12 -14.43 0.50
CA SER A 45 10.74 -14.67 1.81
C SER A 45 10.55 -16.11 2.31
N LYS A 46 10.08 -16.99 1.45
CA LYS A 46 9.87 -18.43 1.74
C LYS A 46 8.70 -18.69 2.69
N ILE A 47 7.75 -17.80 2.77
CA ILE A 47 6.49 -18.00 3.50
C ILE A 47 5.44 -18.47 2.49
N SER A 48 5.43 -19.77 2.21
CA SER A 48 4.65 -20.36 1.12
C SER A 48 3.14 -20.32 1.33
N ASP A 49 2.69 -20.29 2.57
CA ASP A 49 1.26 -20.32 2.91
C ASP A 49 0.63 -18.94 3.02
N SER A 50 1.38 -17.89 2.66
CA SER A 50 0.94 -16.50 2.86
C SER A 50 -0.36 -16.15 2.10
N ASP A 51 -0.68 -16.86 1.02
CA ASP A 51 -1.94 -16.65 0.29
C ASP A 51 -3.17 -16.90 1.15
N ASN A 52 -3.05 -17.78 2.16
CA ASN A 52 -4.15 -18.11 3.07
C ASN A 52 -4.20 -17.21 4.30
N TYR A 53 -3.25 -16.27 4.40
CA TYR A 53 -3.22 -15.36 5.55
C TYR A 53 -4.22 -14.21 5.35
N SER A 54 -4.83 -13.78 6.46
CA SER A 54 -5.55 -12.51 6.47
C SER A 54 -4.55 -11.36 6.23
N PHE A 55 -5.05 -10.19 5.89
CA PHE A 55 -4.19 -9.03 5.72
C PHE A 55 -3.40 -8.73 6.99
N HIS A 56 -4.05 -8.76 8.14
CA HIS A 56 -3.40 -8.57 9.44
C HIS A 56 -2.27 -9.58 9.67
N ARG A 57 -2.51 -10.84 9.36
CA ARG A 57 -1.49 -11.89 9.52
C ARG A 57 -0.32 -11.69 8.56
N LYS A 58 -0.59 -11.19 7.35
CA LYS A 58 0.49 -10.84 6.41
C LYS A 58 1.37 -9.71 6.96
N ILE A 59 0.77 -8.72 7.61
CA ILE A 59 1.53 -7.64 8.25
C ILE A 59 2.44 -8.20 9.34
N ILE A 60 1.91 -9.07 10.21
CA ILE A 60 2.68 -9.70 11.27
C ILE A 60 3.84 -10.51 10.67
N ALA A 61 3.60 -11.26 9.60
CA ALA A 61 4.65 -12.01 8.92
C ALA A 61 5.75 -11.09 8.38
N LEU A 62 5.37 -9.94 7.82
CA LEU A 62 6.33 -8.94 7.36
C LEU A 62 7.17 -8.38 8.51
N GLU A 63 6.55 -8.12 9.66
CA GLU A 63 7.28 -7.64 10.84
C GLU A 63 8.40 -8.59 11.24
N GLN A 64 8.20 -9.89 11.07
CA GLN A 64 9.14 -10.94 11.44
C GLN A 64 10.18 -11.23 10.36
N THR A 65 10.00 -10.67 9.16
CA THR A 65 10.89 -10.93 8.03
C THR A 65 12.06 -9.96 8.04
N THR A 66 13.28 -10.48 7.83
CA THR A 66 14.47 -9.64 7.68
C THR A 66 14.51 -9.04 6.28
N VAL A 67 14.69 -7.73 6.22
CA VAL A 67 14.76 -6.96 4.97
C VAL A 67 16.00 -6.07 4.98
N ASN A 68 16.36 -5.56 3.80
CA ASN A 68 17.54 -4.72 3.65
C ASN A 68 17.41 -3.36 4.35
N ASN A 69 16.23 -2.75 4.30
CA ASN A 69 15.96 -1.45 4.90
C ASN A 69 14.91 -1.58 6.01
N GLN A 70 15.39 -1.77 7.23
CA GLN A 70 14.51 -1.95 8.40
C GLN A 70 13.71 -0.69 8.73
N ASP A 71 14.29 0.50 8.52
CA ASP A 71 13.58 1.75 8.79
C ASP A 71 12.42 1.93 7.83
N ASN A 72 12.62 1.61 6.55
CA ASN A 72 11.56 1.67 5.56
C ASN A 72 10.48 0.64 5.84
N LYS A 73 10.87 -0.55 6.31
CA LYS A 73 9.90 -1.58 6.73
C LYS A 73 8.99 -1.07 7.84
N LYS A 74 9.55 -0.39 8.84
CA LYS A 74 8.74 0.17 9.94
C LYS A 74 7.69 1.15 9.44
N LEU A 75 8.07 2.03 8.51
CA LEU A 75 7.13 2.98 7.91
C LEU A 75 6.03 2.25 7.12
N ILE A 76 6.43 1.29 6.30
CA ILE A 76 5.48 0.49 5.51
C ILE A 76 4.48 -0.21 6.42
N ILE A 77 4.94 -0.84 7.48
CA ILE A 77 4.06 -1.54 8.44
C ILE A 77 3.08 -0.57 9.07
N LYS A 78 3.53 0.61 9.45
CA LYS A 78 2.66 1.66 9.99
C LYS A 78 1.53 1.98 9.00
N TYR A 79 1.85 2.17 7.74
CA TYR A 79 0.86 2.52 6.72
C TYR A 79 -0.07 1.36 6.39
N LEU A 80 0.44 0.13 6.42
CA LEU A 80 -0.39 -1.06 6.22
C LEU A 80 -1.41 -1.24 7.35
N LYS A 81 -0.98 -1.07 8.59
CA LYS A 81 -1.88 -1.14 9.74
C LYS A 81 -2.95 -0.06 9.68
N SER A 82 -2.56 1.16 9.30
CA SER A 82 -3.50 2.28 9.21
C SER A 82 -4.54 2.07 8.12
N ILE A 83 -4.12 1.64 6.92
CA ILE A 83 -5.07 1.43 5.83
C ILE A 83 -6.00 0.24 6.11
N ASN A 84 -5.49 -0.78 6.79
CA ASN A 84 -6.33 -1.91 7.18
C ASN A 84 -7.41 -1.47 8.18
N ARG A 85 -7.06 -0.61 9.13
CA ARG A 85 -8.03 -0.04 10.08
C ARG A 85 -9.11 0.76 9.36
N ILE A 86 -8.72 1.62 8.43
CA ILE A 86 -9.68 2.44 7.67
C ILE A 86 -10.60 1.54 6.84
N ARG A 87 -10.03 0.55 6.17
CA ARG A 87 -10.80 -0.42 5.38
C ARG A 87 -11.82 -1.17 6.25
N ASN A 88 -11.42 -1.59 7.43
CA ASN A 88 -12.31 -2.29 8.35
C ASN A 88 -13.46 -1.40 8.83
N LYS A 89 -13.19 -0.12 9.06
CA LYS A 89 -14.23 0.84 9.43
C LYS A 89 -15.27 0.99 8.32
N ILE A 90 -14.84 1.08 7.07
CA ILE A 90 -15.75 1.15 5.93
C ILE A 90 -16.60 -0.10 5.83
N ALA A 91 -16.01 -1.26 6.05
CA ALA A 91 -16.71 -2.55 5.93
C ALA A 91 -17.71 -2.81 7.06
N HIS A 92 -17.45 -2.29 8.26
CA HIS A 92 -18.17 -2.69 9.47
C HIS A 92 -18.86 -1.55 10.22
N ASP A 93 -18.59 -0.30 9.88
CA ASP A 93 -19.20 0.86 10.53
C ASP A 93 -20.02 1.65 9.51
N PHE A 94 -21.33 1.50 9.58
CA PHE A 94 -22.26 2.18 8.68
C PHE A 94 -22.12 3.71 8.72
N HIS A 95 -21.74 4.26 9.87
CA HIS A 95 -21.63 5.71 10.07
C HIS A 95 -20.25 6.28 9.75
N PHE A 96 -19.30 5.44 9.34
CA PHE A 96 -17.96 5.92 9.00
C PHE A 96 -18.00 6.76 7.73
N ASP A 97 -17.44 7.96 7.81
CA ASP A 97 -17.35 8.89 6.68
C ASP A 97 -15.94 8.85 6.10
N ILE A 98 -15.82 8.39 4.85
CA ILE A 98 -14.54 8.33 4.14
C ILE A 98 -13.91 9.72 3.98
N ASN A 99 -14.71 10.78 4.03
CA ASN A 99 -14.26 12.17 3.88
C ASN A 99 -13.86 12.81 5.22
N ASN A 100 -13.71 12.04 6.29
CA ASN A 100 -13.34 12.57 7.60
C ASN A 100 -11.89 13.04 7.71
N GLY A 101 -11.08 12.86 6.66
CA GLY A 101 -9.69 13.29 6.60
C GLY A 101 -8.66 12.21 6.91
N GLU A 102 -9.05 11.07 7.47
CA GLU A 102 -8.10 10.01 7.83
C GLU A 102 -7.40 9.43 6.61
N PHE A 103 -8.16 9.13 5.55
CA PHE A 103 -7.61 8.55 4.32
C PHE A 103 -6.67 9.54 3.64
N GLU A 104 -7.06 10.81 3.56
CA GLU A 104 -6.23 11.85 2.95
C GLU A 104 -4.94 12.07 3.74
N LYS A 105 -5.00 12.07 5.06
CA LYS A 105 -3.81 12.17 5.91
C LYS A 105 -2.88 11.00 5.70
N TRP A 106 -3.41 9.79 5.62
CA TRP A 106 -2.64 8.59 5.31
C TRP A 106 -1.87 8.75 4.00
N ALA A 107 -2.57 9.23 2.96
CA ALA A 107 -1.95 9.46 1.65
C ALA A 107 -0.84 10.53 1.73
N SER A 108 -1.10 11.63 2.43
CA SER A 108 -0.10 12.70 2.59
C SER A 108 1.16 12.18 3.29
N ASP A 109 0.99 11.40 4.35
CA ASP A 109 2.11 10.84 5.09
C ASP A 109 2.97 9.92 4.21
N ILE A 110 2.34 9.09 3.39
CA ILE A 110 3.05 8.22 2.45
C ILE A 110 3.86 9.04 1.45
N LEU A 111 3.23 10.04 0.84
CA LEU A 111 3.89 10.88 -0.15
C LEU A 111 5.04 11.70 0.44
N ASN A 112 4.96 12.04 1.73
CA ASN A 112 6.00 12.78 2.41
C ASN A 112 7.16 11.90 2.90
N ASN A 113 6.91 10.65 3.22
CA ASN A 113 7.87 9.82 3.94
C ASN A 113 8.45 8.65 3.13
N LEU A 114 7.74 8.17 2.12
CA LEU A 114 8.24 7.08 1.29
C LEU A 114 8.85 7.61 0.00
N ARG A 115 9.83 6.88 -0.54
CA ARG A 115 10.53 7.25 -1.75
C ARG A 115 9.70 6.94 -2.99
N GLY A 116 9.84 7.77 -4.00
CA GLY A 116 9.19 7.63 -5.29
C GLY A 116 9.05 8.98 -5.97
N THR A 117 8.78 8.95 -7.27
CA THR A 117 8.55 10.16 -8.05
C THR A 117 7.20 10.75 -7.65
N LYS A 118 7.18 12.02 -7.28
CA LYS A 118 5.98 12.71 -6.83
C LYS A 118 5.65 13.87 -7.76
N TYR A 119 4.37 14.22 -7.81
CA TYR A 119 3.92 15.35 -8.59
C TYR A 119 3.99 16.63 -7.77
N THR A 120 4.02 17.77 -8.44
CA THR A 120 3.99 19.07 -7.76
C THR A 120 2.59 19.45 -7.29
N LYS A 121 1.58 18.92 -7.97
CA LYS A 121 0.17 19.20 -7.65
C LYS A 121 -0.64 17.92 -7.67
N TYR A 122 -1.55 17.79 -6.71
CA TYR A 122 -2.49 16.68 -6.62
C TYR A 122 -3.91 17.21 -6.44
N THR A 123 -4.87 16.54 -7.07
CA THR A 123 -6.25 16.56 -6.59
C THR A 123 -6.35 15.58 -5.43
N SER A 124 -7.42 15.65 -4.62
CA SER A 124 -7.61 14.68 -3.55
C SER A 124 -7.58 13.25 -4.09
N ARG A 125 -8.26 13.01 -5.20
CA ARG A 125 -8.35 11.69 -5.81
C ARG A 125 -6.99 11.18 -6.31
N THR A 126 -6.25 11.99 -7.06
CA THR A 126 -4.95 11.57 -7.61
C THR A 126 -3.93 11.36 -6.51
N LYS A 127 -4.02 12.12 -5.43
CA LYS A 127 -3.19 11.95 -4.25
C LYS A 127 -3.39 10.56 -3.62
N LEU A 128 -4.64 10.13 -3.46
CA LEU A 128 -4.96 8.82 -2.92
C LEU A 128 -4.47 7.70 -3.83
N VAL A 129 -4.72 7.81 -5.11
CA VAL A 129 -4.27 6.81 -6.09
C VAL A 129 -2.74 6.69 -6.08
N HIS A 130 -2.04 7.82 -6.12
CA HIS A 130 -0.59 7.80 -6.17
C HIS A 130 0.03 7.27 -4.89
N SER A 131 -0.60 7.51 -3.74
CA SER A 131 -0.10 6.98 -2.46
C SER A 131 -0.10 5.45 -2.45
N PHE A 132 -1.11 4.80 -3.02
CA PHE A 132 -1.10 3.34 -3.16
C PHE A 132 0.02 2.86 -4.10
N SER A 133 0.27 3.58 -5.17
CA SER A 133 1.35 3.28 -6.10
C SER A 133 2.71 3.34 -5.42
N ILE A 134 2.97 4.42 -4.68
CA ILE A 134 4.22 4.61 -3.93
C ILE A 134 4.38 3.53 -2.86
N LEU A 135 3.34 3.25 -2.11
CA LEU A 135 3.38 2.20 -1.07
C LEU A 135 3.69 0.84 -1.68
N SER A 136 3.03 0.48 -2.77
CA SER A 136 3.25 -0.79 -3.47
C SER A 136 4.68 -0.95 -3.95
N LYS A 137 5.24 0.11 -4.53
CA LYS A 137 6.63 0.13 -4.99
C LYS A 137 7.59 -0.09 -3.83
N ASN A 138 7.38 0.59 -2.71
CA ASN A 138 8.23 0.45 -1.53
C ASN A 138 8.16 -0.94 -0.92
N ILE A 139 6.99 -1.59 -0.94
CA ILE A 139 6.86 -2.97 -0.47
C ILE A 139 7.71 -3.90 -1.32
N LEU A 140 7.63 -3.78 -2.64
CA LEU A 140 8.43 -4.62 -3.55
C LEU A 140 9.93 -4.40 -3.35
N GLU A 141 10.36 -3.16 -3.11
CA GLU A 141 11.77 -2.83 -2.90
C GLU A 141 12.33 -3.41 -1.60
N LEU A 142 11.50 -3.81 -0.65
CA LEU A 142 11.99 -4.43 0.60
C LEU A 142 12.79 -5.69 0.35
N MET A 143 12.49 -6.42 -0.71
CA MET A 143 13.14 -7.68 -1.05
C MET A 143 14.18 -7.52 -2.16
N ASP A 144 14.37 -6.31 -2.67
CA ASP A 144 15.40 -6.08 -3.69
C ASP A 144 16.78 -6.30 -3.09
N GLN A 145 17.54 -7.17 -3.74
CA GLN A 145 18.95 -7.40 -3.40
C GLN A 145 19.81 -6.71 -4.46
N THR A 146 20.34 -5.61 -4.09
CA THR A 146 21.28 -4.88 -4.94
C THR A 146 22.68 -5.42 -4.78
#